data_654e8a366e9cf78b7953d6f27865a0e2
#
_entry.id   654e8a366e9cf78b7953d6f27865a0e2
#
_cell.length_a   1.000
_cell.length_b   1.000
_cell.length_c   1.000
_cell.angle_alpha   90.00
_cell.angle_beta   90.00
_cell.angle_gamma   90.00
#
_symmetry.space_group_name_H-M   'P 1'
#
loop_
_entity.id
_entity.type
_entity.pdbx_description
1 polymer ?
#
loop_
_entity_poly.entity_id
_entity_poly.type
_entity_poly.pdbx_seq_one_letter_code
_entity_poly.pdbx_strand_id
1 'polypeptide(L)'
;MPLPALRIFEQKIERQFRLFEVRKAILGRKLGRQLRAFERTRDGFGKKIEARIREFERKHGIRLDDEVHFIRSWIERPLSIGAVKPSSKVLARTMARYVDPHSDGPVVELGPGTGPVTAALVEAGIAPARLVLLEFNPTFCRILRARYPQATLVEGDAYSLRSVLESLLVQPAAAFVSGLPLVTKPIAMRERLLRDAFDLMRPGAPFVQFTYSMTSPLPTRLGGFSAQASERIWMNLPPARVWVYRKT
;
A
#
# COMPACT_ATOMS: atom_id res chain seq x y z
N MET A 1 -6.17 -63.75 11.79
CA MET A 1 -7.33 -63.05 11.22
C MET A 1 -7.16 -61.54 11.52
N PRO A 2 -7.03 -60.68 10.57
CA PRO A 2 -7.01 -59.25 10.87
C PRO A 2 -8.42 -58.81 11.27
N LEU A 3 -8.51 -58.10 12.36
CA LEU A 3 -9.74 -57.59 12.96
C LEU A 3 -10.50 -56.66 11.98
N PRO A 4 -11.83 -56.78 11.86
CA PRO A 4 -12.66 -55.95 10.96
C PRO A 4 -12.49 -54.44 11.22
N ALA A 5 -12.12 -54.03 12.41
CA ALA A 5 -11.85 -52.66 12.77
C ALA A 5 -10.65 -52.04 12.02
N LEU A 6 -9.62 -52.82 11.68
CA LEU A 6 -8.45 -52.30 10.93
C LEU A 6 -8.81 -51.97 9.47
N ARG A 7 -9.62 -52.81 8.83
CA ARG A 7 -10.11 -52.54 7.47
C ARG A 7 -10.99 -51.30 7.36
N ILE A 8 -11.81 -51.03 8.37
CA ILE A 8 -12.67 -49.84 8.41
C ILE A 8 -11.81 -48.58 8.61
N PHE A 9 -10.74 -48.68 9.41
CA PHE A 9 -9.81 -47.60 9.65
C PHE A 9 -8.99 -47.26 8.39
N GLU A 10 -8.47 -48.26 7.68
CA GLU A 10 -7.76 -48.10 6.40
C GLU A 10 -8.65 -47.46 5.33
N GLN A 11 -9.89 -47.93 5.18
CA GLN A 11 -10.85 -47.33 4.24
C GLN A 11 -11.19 -45.86 4.58
N LYS A 12 -11.25 -45.54 5.88
CA LYS A 12 -11.47 -44.16 6.32
C LYS A 12 -10.28 -43.25 5.99
N ILE A 13 -9.06 -43.73 6.18
CA ILE A 13 -7.83 -43.00 5.82
C ILE A 13 -7.73 -42.80 4.31
N GLU A 14 -7.96 -43.85 3.50
CA GLU A 14 -7.94 -43.74 2.04
C GLU A 14 -9.01 -42.76 1.52
N ARG A 15 -10.20 -42.76 2.11
CA ARG A 15 -11.26 -41.81 1.76
C ARG A 15 -10.89 -40.34 2.10
N GLN A 16 -10.25 -40.13 3.23
CA GLN A 16 -9.73 -38.83 3.65
C GLN A 16 -8.63 -38.36 2.70
N PHE A 17 -7.71 -39.23 2.30
CA PHE A 17 -6.63 -38.95 1.36
C PHE A 17 -7.17 -38.59 -0.04
N ARG A 18 -8.11 -39.33 -0.57
CA ARG A 18 -8.79 -39.03 -1.84
C ARG A 18 -9.52 -37.68 -1.79
N LEU A 19 -10.19 -37.37 -0.69
CA LEU A 19 -10.86 -36.07 -0.50
C LEU A 19 -9.84 -34.92 -0.43
N PHE A 20 -8.67 -35.14 0.18
CA PHE A 20 -7.58 -34.18 0.24
C PHE A 20 -7.00 -33.91 -1.17
N GLU A 21 -6.71 -34.94 -1.95
CA GLU A 21 -6.21 -34.80 -3.34
C GLU A 21 -7.23 -34.12 -4.26
N VAL A 22 -8.50 -34.42 -4.16
CA VAL A 22 -9.57 -33.73 -4.90
C VAL A 22 -9.66 -32.27 -4.51
N ARG A 23 -9.58 -31.94 -3.20
CA ARG A 23 -9.57 -30.56 -2.71
C ARG A 23 -8.34 -29.80 -3.20
N LYS A 24 -7.15 -30.41 -3.18
CA LYS A 24 -5.91 -29.85 -3.69
C LYS A 24 -5.98 -29.56 -5.20
N ALA A 25 -6.55 -30.50 -5.98
CA ALA A 25 -6.75 -30.32 -7.43
C ALA A 25 -7.79 -29.23 -7.77
N ILE A 26 -8.85 -29.10 -6.96
CA ILE A 26 -9.86 -28.04 -7.11
C ILE A 26 -9.26 -26.67 -6.75
N LEU A 27 -8.49 -26.62 -5.64
CA LEU A 27 -7.80 -25.40 -5.19
C LEU A 27 -6.76 -24.96 -6.22
N GLY A 28 -5.98 -25.90 -6.77
CA GLY A 28 -4.99 -25.62 -7.83
C GLY A 28 -5.64 -25.10 -9.13
N ARG A 29 -6.79 -25.66 -9.54
CA ARG A 29 -7.56 -25.17 -10.70
C ARG A 29 -8.20 -23.80 -10.46
N LYS A 30 -8.68 -23.54 -9.25
CA LYS A 30 -9.24 -22.23 -8.86
C LYS A 30 -8.16 -21.17 -8.80
N LEU A 31 -6.99 -21.50 -8.20
CA LEU A 31 -5.80 -20.64 -8.15
C LEU A 31 -5.25 -20.36 -9.55
N GLY A 32 -5.16 -21.37 -10.41
CA GLY A 32 -4.72 -21.22 -11.79
C GLY A 32 -5.65 -20.37 -12.65
N ARG A 33 -6.97 -20.42 -12.42
CA ARG A 33 -7.93 -19.51 -13.06
C ARG A 33 -7.78 -18.07 -12.54
N GLN A 34 -7.57 -17.91 -11.25
CA GLN A 34 -7.33 -16.59 -10.65
C GLN A 34 -6.01 -15.99 -11.12
N LEU A 35 -4.93 -16.78 -11.25
CA LEU A 35 -3.65 -16.34 -11.80
C LEU A 35 -3.78 -15.90 -13.27
N ARG A 36 -4.45 -16.68 -14.11
CA ARG A 36 -4.69 -16.30 -15.53
C ARG A 36 -5.61 -15.07 -15.67
N ALA A 37 -6.61 -14.92 -14.81
CA ALA A 37 -7.42 -13.70 -14.74
C ALA A 37 -6.59 -12.51 -14.28
N PHE A 38 -5.69 -12.73 -13.33
CA PHE A 38 -4.72 -11.74 -12.85
C PHE A 38 -3.77 -11.29 -13.96
N GLU A 39 -3.19 -12.22 -14.74
CA GLU A 39 -2.32 -11.92 -15.87
C GLU A 39 -3.03 -11.08 -16.94
N ARG A 40 -4.25 -11.44 -17.34
CA ARG A 40 -5.07 -10.65 -18.29
C ARG A 40 -5.39 -9.25 -17.76
N THR A 41 -5.69 -9.13 -16.46
CA THR A 41 -5.96 -7.83 -15.83
C THR A 41 -4.68 -6.99 -15.74
N ARG A 42 -3.53 -7.63 -15.50
CA ARG A 42 -2.21 -7.01 -15.48
C ARG A 42 -1.85 -6.39 -16.83
N ASP A 43 -2.03 -7.15 -17.91
CA ASP A 43 -1.70 -6.68 -19.28
C ASP A 43 -2.64 -5.54 -19.74
N GLY A 44 -3.91 -5.62 -19.36
CA GLY A 44 -4.88 -4.54 -19.61
C GLY A 44 -4.59 -3.29 -18.78
N PHE A 45 -4.05 -3.47 -17.57
CA PHE A 45 -3.67 -2.37 -16.68
C PHE A 45 -2.38 -1.67 -17.15
N GLY A 46 -1.37 -2.42 -17.60
CA GLY A 46 -0.15 -1.87 -18.20
C GLY A 46 -0.48 -0.94 -19.38
N LYS A 47 -1.31 -1.41 -20.32
CA LYS A 47 -1.76 -0.60 -21.47
C LYS A 47 -2.53 0.65 -21.06
N LYS A 48 -3.37 0.58 -20.02
CA LYS A 48 -4.09 1.76 -19.49
C LYS A 48 -3.16 2.79 -18.88
N ILE A 49 -2.12 2.35 -18.18
CA ILE A 49 -1.11 3.26 -17.60
C ILE A 49 -0.30 3.91 -18.71
N GLU A 50 0.17 3.16 -19.71
CA GLU A 50 0.89 3.72 -20.85
C GLU A 50 0.04 4.77 -21.60
N ALA A 51 -1.25 4.50 -21.79
CA ALA A 51 -2.17 5.46 -22.40
C ALA A 51 -2.30 6.73 -21.57
N ARG A 52 -2.41 6.61 -20.24
CA ARG A 52 -2.49 7.76 -19.32
C ARG A 52 -1.19 8.53 -19.22
N ILE A 53 -0.04 7.86 -19.30
CA ILE A 53 1.26 8.50 -19.35
C ILE A 53 1.39 9.30 -20.65
N ARG A 54 1.09 8.72 -21.80
CA ARG A 54 1.10 9.42 -23.11
C ARG A 54 0.13 10.61 -23.14
N GLU A 55 -1.04 10.48 -22.53
CA GLU A 55 -1.99 11.60 -22.40
C GLU A 55 -1.43 12.71 -21.50
N PHE A 56 -0.78 12.33 -20.41
CA PHE A 56 -0.11 13.26 -19.50
C PHE A 56 1.07 13.97 -20.17
N GLU A 57 1.93 13.26 -20.90
CA GLU A 57 3.05 13.80 -21.69
C GLU A 57 2.55 14.84 -22.71
N ARG A 58 1.48 14.50 -23.43
CA ARG A 58 0.86 15.40 -24.41
C ARG A 58 0.31 16.66 -23.75
N LYS A 59 -0.28 16.52 -22.54
CA LYS A 59 -0.91 17.63 -21.82
C LYS A 59 0.11 18.58 -21.18
N HIS A 60 1.26 18.08 -20.77
CA HIS A 60 2.24 18.84 -19.97
C HIS A 60 3.58 19.06 -20.68
N GLY A 61 3.76 18.56 -21.92
CA GLY A 61 4.97 18.73 -22.71
C GLY A 61 6.21 18.02 -22.14
N ILE A 62 6.03 17.01 -21.30
CA ILE A 62 7.10 16.26 -20.62
C ILE A 62 7.27 14.95 -21.36
N ARG A 63 8.51 14.59 -21.76
CA ARG A 63 8.85 13.25 -22.29
C ARG A 63 9.32 12.36 -21.15
N LEU A 64 8.72 11.18 -21.05
CA LEU A 64 8.98 10.18 -19.99
C LEU A 64 9.41 8.82 -20.58
N ASP A 65 10.12 8.81 -21.73
CA ASP A 65 10.40 7.59 -22.48
C ASP A 65 11.17 6.53 -21.66
N ASP A 66 12.23 6.92 -20.95
CA ASP A 66 13.01 6.01 -20.09
C ASP A 66 12.24 5.62 -18.82
N GLU A 67 11.39 6.49 -18.36
CA GLU A 67 10.58 6.30 -17.16
C GLU A 67 9.37 5.41 -17.40
N VAL A 68 8.83 5.37 -18.62
CA VAL A 68 7.77 4.42 -19.00
C VAL A 68 8.29 2.99 -18.88
N HIS A 69 9.54 2.73 -19.30
CA HIS A 69 10.19 1.43 -19.11
C HIS A 69 10.38 1.08 -17.64
N PHE A 70 10.75 2.04 -16.79
CA PHE A 70 10.87 1.85 -15.36
C PHE A 70 9.51 1.56 -14.72
N ILE A 71 8.48 2.36 -15.02
CA ILE A 71 7.11 2.16 -14.52
C ILE A 71 6.56 0.81 -14.99
N ARG A 72 6.85 0.41 -16.21
CA ARG A 72 6.48 -0.90 -16.75
C ARG A 72 7.18 -2.03 -16.01
N SER A 73 8.49 -1.95 -15.80
CA SER A 73 9.26 -2.95 -15.03
C SER A 73 8.80 -3.02 -13.56
N TRP A 74 8.42 -1.89 -12.98
CA TRP A 74 7.83 -1.78 -11.65
C TRP A 74 6.46 -2.45 -11.55
N ILE A 75 5.64 -2.36 -12.60
CA ILE A 75 4.33 -3.04 -12.70
C ILE A 75 4.51 -4.54 -12.98
N GLU A 76 5.45 -4.90 -13.84
CA GLU A 76 5.70 -6.28 -14.27
C GLU A 76 6.45 -7.12 -13.21
N ARG A 77 7.30 -6.50 -12.39
CA ARG A 77 8.13 -7.15 -11.37
C ARG A 77 8.00 -6.50 -9.98
N PRO A 78 6.80 -6.40 -9.41
CA PRO A 78 6.60 -5.69 -8.14
C PRO A 78 7.36 -6.31 -6.97
N LEU A 79 7.61 -7.63 -7.01
CA LEU A 79 8.32 -8.35 -5.95
C LEU A 79 9.84 -8.15 -6.00
N SER A 80 10.45 -7.90 -7.17
CA SER A 80 11.89 -7.73 -7.32
C SER A 80 12.39 -6.34 -6.93
N ILE A 81 11.50 -5.33 -6.91
CA ILE A 81 11.83 -3.94 -6.58
C ILE A 81 11.18 -3.51 -5.25
N GLY A 82 10.51 -4.44 -4.52
CA GLY A 82 9.73 -4.12 -3.31
C GLY A 82 8.48 -3.28 -3.59
N ALA A 83 8.12 -3.14 -4.87
CA ALA A 83 7.01 -2.30 -5.30
C ALA A 83 5.73 -3.14 -5.43
N VAL A 84 4.72 -2.75 -4.71
CA VAL A 84 3.38 -3.31 -4.76
C VAL A 84 2.58 -2.62 -5.87
N LYS A 85 1.69 -3.36 -6.55
CA LYS A 85 0.73 -2.81 -7.51
C LYS A 85 0.10 -1.51 -6.95
N PRO A 86 -0.08 -0.45 -7.78
CA PRO A 86 -0.73 0.78 -7.31
C PRO A 86 -2.03 0.45 -6.57
N SER A 87 -2.21 1.06 -5.41
CA SER A 87 -3.40 0.87 -4.59
C SER A 87 -4.67 1.03 -5.42
N SER A 88 -5.60 0.07 -5.32
CA SER A 88 -6.89 0.23 -5.99
C SER A 88 -7.57 1.51 -5.48
N LYS A 89 -8.48 2.07 -6.29
CA LYS A 89 -9.26 3.25 -5.85
C LYS A 89 -9.98 3.00 -4.52
N VAL A 90 -10.42 1.76 -4.30
CA VAL A 90 -11.11 1.37 -3.06
C VAL A 90 -10.15 1.42 -1.87
N LEU A 91 -8.93 0.88 -2.02
CA LEU A 91 -7.90 0.93 -0.98
C LEU A 91 -7.50 2.38 -0.68
N ALA A 92 -7.21 3.18 -1.71
CA ALA A 92 -6.82 4.57 -1.56
C ALA A 92 -7.90 5.40 -0.84
N ARG A 93 -9.17 5.25 -1.23
CA ARG A 93 -10.31 5.89 -0.55
C ARG A 93 -10.49 5.41 0.88
N THR A 94 -10.25 4.11 1.14
CA THR A 94 -10.31 3.58 2.51
C THR A 94 -9.22 4.21 3.39
N MET A 95 -8.01 4.41 2.85
CA MET A 95 -6.95 5.10 3.59
C MET A 95 -7.31 6.58 3.86
N ALA A 96 -7.82 7.29 2.85
CA ALA A 96 -8.19 8.70 2.97
C ALA A 96 -9.31 8.95 4.00
N ARG A 97 -10.24 8.00 4.20
CA ARG A 97 -11.34 8.13 5.19
C ARG A 97 -10.88 8.30 6.64
N TYR A 98 -9.65 7.92 6.96
CA TYR A 98 -9.08 8.07 8.30
C TYR A 98 -8.41 9.42 8.53
N VAL A 99 -8.36 10.27 7.52
CA VAL A 99 -7.82 11.63 7.59
C VAL A 99 -8.99 12.60 7.63
N ASP A 100 -9.08 13.38 8.70
CA ASP A 100 -10.11 14.42 8.85
C ASP A 100 -9.75 15.62 7.94
N PRO A 101 -10.60 15.95 6.93
CA PRO A 101 -10.34 17.07 6.03
C PRO A 101 -10.43 18.43 6.72
N HIS A 102 -11.15 18.51 7.85
CA HIS A 102 -11.35 19.75 8.59
C HIS A 102 -10.28 19.99 9.67
N SER A 103 -9.43 19.00 9.91
CA SER A 103 -8.34 19.16 10.86
C SER A 103 -7.27 20.13 10.33
N ASP A 104 -6.76 21.04 11.17
CA ASP A 104 -5.66 21.92 10.80
C ASP A 104 -4.34 21.17 10.67
N GLY A 105 -3.38 21.74 9.92
CA GLY A 105 -2.03 21.23 9.76
C GLY A 105 -1.82 20.38 8.51
N PRO A 106 -0.56 20.07 8.20
CA PRO A 106 -0.19 19.31 7.02
C PRO A 106 -0.61 17.84 7.13
N VAL A 107 -0.92 17.25 5.98
CA VAL A 107 -1.12 15.81 5.80
C VAL A 107 0.06 15.28 5.02
N VAL A 108 0.84 14.41 5.64
CA VAL A 108 2.07 13.84 5.06
C VAL A 108 1.76 12.50 4.41
N GLU A 109 2.11 12.34 3.14
CA GLU A 109 2.04 11.07 2.44
C GLU A 109 3.45 10.52 2.19
N LEU A 110 3.71 9.29 2.65
CA LEU A 110 4.98 8.59 2.49
C LEU A 110 4.88 7.60 1.33
N GLY A 111 5.72 7.78 0.31
CA GLY A 111 5.76 6.94 -0.88
C GLY A 111 4.47 7.03 -1.72
N PRO A 112 4.03 8.23 -2.16
CA PRO A 112 2.85 8.40 -2.99
C PRO A 112 2.92 7.67 -4.34
N GLY A 113 4.11 7.41 -4.85
CA GLY A 113 4.32 6.77 -6.14
C GLY A 113 3.66 7.55 -7.27
N THR A 114 2.72 6.93 -8.00
CA THR A 114 1.93 7.61 -9.04
C THR A 114 0.76 8.44 -8.52
N GLY A 115 0.59 8.57 -7.20
CA GLY A 115 -0.40 9.42 -6.54
C GLY A 115 -1.84 8.89 -6.43
N PRO A 116 -2.11 7.58 -6.33
CA PRO A 116 -3.49 7.09 -6.17
C PRO A 116 -4.08 7.45 -4.80
N VAL A 117 -3.27 7.44 -3.73
CA VAL A 117 -3.70 7.84 -2.39
C VAL A 117 -3.76 9.34 -2.30
N THR A 118 -2.79 10.07 -2.87
CA THR A 118 -2.85 11.54 -3.03
C THR A 118 -4.18 11.99 -3.67
N ALA A 119 -4.58 11.32 -4.77
CA ALA A 119 -5.86 11.63 -5.43
C ALA A 119 -7.06 11.39 -4.50
N ALA A 120 -7.04 10.30 -3.73
CA ALA A 120 -8.12 9.97 -2.80
C ALA A 120 -8.19 10.95 -1.61
N LEU A 121 -7.05 11.46 -1.14
CA LEU A 121 -6.99 12.51 -0.10
C LEU A 121 -7.61 13.81 -0.62
N VAL A 122 -7.28 14.22 -1.85
CA VAL A 122 -7.89 15.40 -2.48
C VAL A 122 -9.40 15.18 -2.71
N GLU A 123 -9.81 14.00 -3.21
CA GLU A 123 -11.22 13.63 -3.35
C GLU A 123 -11.98 13.66 -2.01
N ALA A 124 -11.30 13.38 -0.89
CA ALA A 124 -11.86 13.43 0.46
C ALA A 124 -11.91 14.84 1.05
N GLY A 125 -11.46 15.86 0.33
CA GLY A 125 -11.54 17.28 0.75
C GLY A 125 -10.24 17.85 1.34
N ILE A 126 -9.13 17.09 1.34
CA ILE A 126 -7.83 17.65 1.75
C ILE A 126 -7.36 18.62 0.67
N ALA A 127 -7.18 19.90 1.03
CA ALA A 127 -6.65 20.90 0.13
C ALA A 127 -5.21 20.52 -0.32
N PRO A 128 -4.88 20.54 -1.63
CA PRO A 128 -3.56 20.19 -2.11
C PRO A 128 -2.42 20.96 -1.44
N ALA A 129 -2.63 22.21 -1.06
CA ALA A 129 -1.64 23.03 -0.35
C ALA A 129 -1.28 22.51 1.06
N ARG A 130 -2.11 21.63 1.64
CA ARG A 130 -1.84 20.96 2.93
C ARG A 130 -1.06 19.67 2.77
N LEU A 131 -0.92 19.16 1.55
CA LEU A 131 -0.22 17.89 1.30
C LEU A 131 1.29 18.09 1.32
N VAL A 132 1.98 17.24 2.07
CA VAL A 132 3.44 17.09 2.01
C VAL A 132 3.71 15.67 1.50
N LEU A 133 4.26 15.57 0.29
CA LEU A 133 4.47 14.32 -0.44
C LEU A 133 5.95 13.96 -0.37
N LEU A 134 6.32 12.91 0.40
CA LEU A 134 7.69 12.42 0.49
C LEU A 134 7.87 11.20 -0.40
N GLU A 135 8.61 11.35 -1.49
CA GLU A 135 8.85 10.33 -2.50
C GLU A 135 10.35 10.20 -2.80
N PHE A 136 10.83 8.96 -2.89
CA PHE A 136 12.24 8.68 -3.16
C PHE A 136 12.58 8.69 -4.65
N ASN A 137 11.61 8.33 -5.51
CA ASN A 137 11.86 8.15 -6.94
C ASN A 137 11.70 9.48 -7.69
N PRO A 138 12.77 9.99 -8.37
CA PRO A 138 12.73 11.27 -9.08
C PRO A 138 11.68 11.33 -10.18
N THR A 139 11.37 10.19 -10.83
CA THR A 139 10.34 10.12 -11.87
C THR A 139 8.96 10.33 -11.29
N PHE A 140 8.65 9.68 -10.17
CA PHE A 140 7.37 9.92 -9.48
C PHE A 140 7.30 11.33 -8.93
N CYS A 141 8.41 11.90 -8.45
CA CYS A 141 8.48 13.29 -8.03
C CYS A 141 8.09 14.24 -9.17
N ARG A 142 8.57 14.02 -10.40
CA ARG A 142 8.19 14.83 -11.58
C ARG A 142 6.69 14.74 -11.88
N ILE A 143 6.13 13.53 -11.86
CA ILE A 143 4.71 13.29 -12.09
C ILE A 143 3.85 13.98 -11.03
N LEU A 144 4.21 13.84 -9.76
CA LEU A 144 3.48 14.42 -8.63
C LEU A 144 3.53 15.95 -8.67
N ARG A 145 4.71 16.54 -8.94
CA ARG A 145 4.89 18.01 -9.05
C ARG A 145 4.00 18.62 -10.13
N ALA A 146 3.92 17.95 -11.29
CA ALA A 146 3.07 18.42 -12.37
C ALA A 146 1.56 18.23 -12.08
N ARG A 147 1.20 17.19 -11.33
CA ARG A 147 -0.20 16.88 -11.02
C ARG A 147 -0.75 17.64 -9.83
N TYR A 148 0.11 17.91 -8.84
CA TYR A 148 -0.25 18.59 -7.60
C TYR A 148 0.71 19.76 -7.32
N PRO A 149 0.69 20.82 -8.17
CA PRO A 149 1.66 21.92 -8.07
C PRO A 149 1.56 22.72 -6.77
N GLN A 150 0.44 22.62 -6.05
CA GLN A 150 0.23 23.30 -4.76
C GLN A 150 0.73 22.46 -3.58
N ALA A 151 0.99 21.16 -3.77
CA ALA A 151 1.51 20.31 -2.70
C ALA A 151 3.02 20.55 -2.49
N THR A 152 3.47 20.45 -1.25
CA THR A 152 4.90 20.41 -0.95
C THR A 152 5.45 19.06 -1.31
N LEU A 153 6.25 18.98 -2.36
CA LEU A 153 6.90 17.74 -2.78
C LEU A 153 8.34 17.70 -2.30
N VAL A 154 8.67 16.67 -1.54
CA VAL A 154 9.99 16.40 -0.98
C VAL A 154 10.55 15.13 -1.64
N GLU A 155 11.70 15.25 -2.30
CA GLU A 155 12.44 14.09 -2.81
C GLU A 155 13.37 13.59 -1.70
N GLY A 156 13.13 12.37 -1.19
CA GLY A 156 13.91 11.83 -0.08
C GLY A 156 13.46 10.46 0.40
N ASP A 157 14.27 9.89 1.29
CA ASP A 157 13.99 8.58 1.89
C ASP A 157 13.08 8.73 3.12
N ALA A 158 11.90 8.13 3.04
CA ALA A 158 10.94 8.12 4.14
C ALA A 158 11.44 7.41 5.41
N TYR A 159 12.45 6.54 5.31
CA TYR A 159 13.09 5.93 6.49
C TYR A 159 14.10 6.86 7.20
N SER A 160 14.37 8.02 6.62
CA SER A 160 15.10 9.14 7.21
C SER A 160 14.18 10.31 7.58
N LEU A 161 12.94 9.98 8.02
CA LEU A 161 11.81 10.88 8.13
C LEU A 161 12.11 12.17 8.90
N ARG A 162 12.74 12.05 10.07
CA ARG A 162 13.05 13.20 10.92
C ARG A 162 13.98 14.19 10.22
N SER A 163 15.11 13.72 9.67
CA SER A 163 16.09 14.58 8.99
C SER A 163 15.52 15.26 7.73
N VAL A 164 14.49 14.66 7.11
CA VAL A 164 13.89 15.18 5.88
C VAL A 164 12.75 16.15 6.15
N LEU A 165 11.94 15.91 7.19
CA LEU A 165 10.70 16.67 7.41
C LEU A 165 10.72 17.61 8.62
N GLU A 166 11.62 17.44 9.60
CA GLU A 166 11.60 18.21 10.85
C GLU A 166 11.72 19.72 10.61
N SER A 167 12.54 20.15 9.65
CA SER A 167 12.69 21.56 9.29
C SER A 167 11.60 22.10 8.34
N LEU A 168 10.86 21.21 7.69
CA LEU A 168 9.83 21.57 6.71
C LEU A 168 8.44 21.70 7.32
N LEU A 169 8.17 20.98 8.40
CA LEU A 169 6.88 21.01 9.07
C LEU A 169 6.83 22.16 10.07
N VAL A 170 6.30 23.31 9.65
CA VAL A 170 6.12 24.50 10.51
C VAL A 170 5.16 24.25 11.68
N GLN A 171 4.32 23.22 11.58
CA GLN A 171 3.39 22.77 12.64
C GLN A 171 3.24 21.26 12.60
N PRO A 172 2.83 20.64 13.71
CA PRO A 172 2.66 19.19 13.77
C PRO A 172 1.65 18.68 12.76
N ALA A 173 1.98 17.56 12.10
CA ALA A 173 1.13 16.97 11.07
C ALA A 173 -0.23 16.51 11.62
N ALA A 174 -1.28 16.74 10.84
CA ALA A 174 -2.64 16.29 11.12
C ALA A 174 -2.82 14.80 10.87
N ALA A 175 -2.03 14.22 9.97
CA ALA A 175 -2.02 12.79 9.67
C ALA A 175 -0.75 12.42 8.91
N PHE A 176 -0.35 11.15 9.04
CA PHE A 176 0.57 10.48 8.11
C PHE A 176 -0.17 9.37 7.37
N VAL A 177 0.02 9.29 6.05
CA VAL A 177 -0.55 8.24 5.21
C VAL A 177 0.58 7.55 4.46
N SER A 178 0.80 6.26 4.72
CA SER A 178 1.96 5.55 4.22
C SER A 178 1.61 4.52 3.15
N GLY A 179 2.18 4.71 1.96
CA GLY A 179 2.17 3.76 0.84
C GLY A 179 3.36 2.79 0.87
N LEU A 180 4.21 2.84 1.89
CA LEU A 180 5.44 2.06 1.96
C LEU A 180 5.19 0.57 2.21
N PRO A 181 5.99 -0.33 1.62
CA PRO A 181 5.90 -1.77 1.85
C PRO A 181 6.58 -2.16 3.18
N LEU A 182 6.05 -1.72 4.31
CA LEU A 182 6.68 -1.85 5.63
C LEU A 182 7.06 -3.29 5.98
N VAL A 183 6.24 -4.28 5.60
CA VAL A 183 6.50 -5.70 5.91
C VAL A 183 7.81 -6.25 5.31
N THR A 184 8.36 -5.59 4.30
CA THR A 184 9.65 -5.95 3.67
C THR A 184 10.85 -5.44 4.45
N LYS A 185 10.63 -4.58 5.44
CA LYS A 185 11.71 -3.96 6.24
C LYS A 185 11.86 -4.63 7.61
N PRO A 186 13.05 -4.60 8.21
CA PRO A 186 13.25 -5.06 9.58
C PRO A 186 12.30 -4.36 10.56
N ILE A 187 11.89 -5.06 11.61
CA ILE A 187 10.96 -4.52 12.63
C ILE A 187 11.49 -3.21 13.23
N ALA A 188 12.77 -3.18 13.63
CA ALA A 188 13.37 -1.98 14.22
C ALA A 188 13.27 -0.74 13.30
N MET A 189 13.38 -0.91 11.99
CA MET A 189 13.22 0.19 11.04
C MET A 189 11.78 0.68 10.95
N ARG A 190 10.79 -0.24 10.99
CA ARG A 190 9.36 0.10 11.00
C ARG A 190 8.97 0.84 12.28
N GLU A 191 9.50 0.39 13.42
CA GLU A 191 9.28 1.01 14.72
C GLU A 191 9.87 2.42 14.80
N ARG A 192 11.08 2.58 14.27
CA ARG A 192 11.73 3.90 14.19
C ARG A 192 10.90 4.84 13.32
N LEU A 193 10.45 4.40 12.14
CA LEU A 193 9.60 5.20 11.25
C LEU A 193 8.33 5.66 11.97
N LEU A 194 7.66 4.77 12.72
CA LEU A 194 6.44 5.12 13.44
C LEU A 194 6.70 6.12 14.57
N ARG A 195 7.80 5.94 15.34
CA ARG A 195 8.19 6.90 16.38
C ARG A 195 8.49 8.28 15.79
N ASP A 196 9.32 8.31 14.75
CA ASP A 196 9.69 9.57 14.08
C ASP A 196 8.44 10.28 13.52
N ALA A 197 7.48 9.51 12.97
CA ALA A 197 6.21 10.07 12.52
C ALA A 197 5.38 10.63 13.69
N PHE A 198 5.24 9.88 14.80
CA PHE A 198 4.49 10.33 15.97
C PHE A 198 5.10 11.59 16.63
N ASP A 199 6.41 11.78 16.56
CA ASP A 199 7.07 12.97 17.09
C ASP A 199 6.81 14.21 16.20
N LEU A 200 6.49 13.99 14.93
CA LEU A 200 6.12 15.04 13.96
C LEU A 200 4.61 15.27 13.85
N MET A 201 3.79 14.50 14.57
CA MET A 201 2.33 14.57 14.52
C MET A 201 1.73 15.21 15.76
N ARG A 202 0.52 15.70 15.61
CA ARG A 202 -0.30 16.11 16.76
C ARG A 202 -0.69 14.90 17.62
N PRO A 203 -0.87 15.08 18.94
CA PRO A 203 -1.42 14.02 19.78
C PRO A 203 -2.74 13.47 19.20
N GLY A 204 -2.88 12.14 19.17
CA GLY A 204 -4.05 11.45 18.65
C GLY A 204 -4.21 11.44 17.12
N ALA A 205 -3.37 12.13 16.37
CA ALA A 205 -3.41 12.11 14.89
C ALA A 205 -3.16 10.71 14.35
N PRO A 206 -3.78 10.33 13.22
CA PRO A 206 -3.67 8.99 12.65
C PRO A 206 -2.40 8.81 11.81
N PHE A 207 -1.67 7.73 12.06
CA PHE A 207 -0.73 7.16 11.10
C PHE A 207 -1.45 6.02 10.36
N VAL A 208 -1.72 6.19 9.07
CA VAL A 208 -2.52 5.28 8.24
C VAL A 208 -1.59 4.46 7.36
N GLN A 209 -1.65 3.13 7.47
CA GLN A 209 -0.83 2.21 6.71
C GLN A 209 -1.68 1.09 6.12
N PHE A 210 -1.43 0.68 4.89
CA PHE A 210 -2.04 -0.54 4.37
C PHE A 210 -1.07 -1.73 4.39
N THR A 211 -1.64 -2.94 4.36
CA THR A 211 -0.86 -4.19 4.20
C THR A 211 -1.68 -5.23 3.46
N TYR A 212 -0.98 -6.12 2.76
CA TYR A 212 -1.55 -7.36 2.21
C TYR A 212 -1.45 -8.53 3.19
N SER A 213 -0.69 -8.36 4.28
CA SER A 213 -0.57 -9.35 5.36
C SER A 213 -1.88 -9.50 6.13
N MET A 214 -2.04 -10.67 6.76
CA MET A 214 -3.15 -10.92 7.70
C MET A 214 -2.95 -10.19 9.03
N THR A 215 -1.70 -9.89 9.38
CA THR A 215 -1.28 -9.28 10.64
C THR A 215 -0.88 -7.83 10.46
N SER A 216 -0.86 -7.09 11.57
CA SER A 216 -0.34 -5.71 11.60
C SER A 216 1.10 -5.65 11.08
N PRO A 217 1.44 -4.70 10.20
CA PRO A 217 2.83 -4.47 9.80
C PRO A 217 3.71 -3.94 10.94
N LEU A 218 3.09 -3.42 12.00
CA LEU A 218 3.75 -2.92 13.20
C LEU A 218 3.31 -3.75 14.41
N PRO A 219 4.23 -4.27 15.24
CA PRO A 219 3.87 -5.08 16.40
C PRO A 219 3.19 -4.23 17.47
N THR A 220 1.94 -4.57 17.81
CA THR A 220 1.16 -3.86 18.83
C THR A 220 1.69 -4.03 20.27
N ARG A 221 2.56 -5.03 20.48
CA ARG A 221 3.23 -5.28 21.78
C ARG A 221 4.21 -4.22 22.23
N LEU A 222 4.57 -3.28 21.37
CA LEU A 222 5.53 -2.23 21.69
C LEU A 222 5.03 -1.20 22.71
N GLY A 223 3.71 -1.13 22.90
CA GLY A 223 3.11 -0.11 23.75
C GLY A 223 3.19 1.32 23.20
N GLY A 224 2.58 2.28 23.91
CA GLY A 224 2.64 3.71 23.54
C GLY A 224 1.82 4.11 22.32
N PHE A 225 1.05 3.20 21.72
CA PHE A 225 0.09 3.50 20.67
C PHE A 225 -1.07 2.51 20.61
N SER A 226 -2.20 2.98 20.14
CA SER A 226 -3.34 2.14 19.76
C SER A 226 -3.24 1.73 18.28
N ALA A 227 -3.79 0.58 17.93
CA ALA A 227 -3.84 0.09 16.55
C ALA A 227 -5.25 -0.41 16.23
N GLN A 228 -5.85 0.15 15.19
CA GLN A 228 -7.16 -0.23 14.68
C GLN A 228 -7.03 -0.74 13.25
N ALA A 229 -7.68 -1.85 12.93
CA ALA A 229 -7.72 -2.40 11.58
C ALA A 229 -9.06 -2.11 10.91
N SER A 230 -9.04 -1.79 9.62
CA SER A 230 -10.25 -1.77 8.78
C SER A 230 -10.76 -3.20 8.53
N GLU A 231 -11.95 -3.31 7.96
CA GLU A 231 -12.34 -4.54 7.27
C GLU A 231 -11.40 -4.84 6.11
N ARG A 232 -11.40 -6.11 5.67
CA ARG A 232 -10.58 -6.52 4.54
C ARG A 232 -11.14 -6.03 3.23
N ILE A 233 -10.31 -5.39 2.43
CA ILE A 233 -10.68 -4.82 1.13
C ILE A 233 -10.48 -5.90 0.07
N TRP A 234 -11.52 -6.69 -0.17
CA TRP A 234 -11.53 -7.80 -1.14
C TRP A 234 -11.47 -7.34 -2.60
N MET A 235 -11.94 -6.12 -2.88
CA MET A 235 -11.88 -5.53 -4.22
C MET A 235 -10.47 -5.04 -4.60
N ASN A 236 -9.52 -5.10 -3.69
CA ASN A 236 -8.11 -4.92 -3.99
C ASN A 236 -7.47 -6.29 -4.31
N LEU A 237 -6.53 -6.34 -5.26
CA LEU A 237 -5.87 -7.57 -5.66
C LEU A 237 -4.34 -7.41 -5.55
N PRO A 238 -3.70 -8.14 -4.60
CA PRO A 238 -4.29 -9.00 -3.58
C PRO A 238 -5.13 -8.24 -2.54
N PRO A 239 -6.04 -8.92 -1.81
CA PRO A 239 -6.85 -8.28 -0.78
C PRO A 239 -5.99 -7.59 0.27
N ALA A 240 -6.35 -6.36 0.61
CA ALA A 240 -5.60 -5.52 1.53
C ALA A 240 -6.39 -5.19 2.80
N ARG A 241 -5.70 -4.67 3.81
CA ARG A 241 -6.29 -4.11 5.03
C ARG A 241 -5.58 -2.81 5.36
N VAL A 242 -6.31 -1.82 5.86
CA VAL A 242 -5.77 -0.56 6.38
C VAL A 242 -5.65 -0.67 7.89
N TRP A 243 -4.52 -0.21 8.41
CA TRP A 243 -4.23 -0.07 9.83
C TRP A 243 -4.07 1.40 10.17
N VAL A 244 -4.63 1.78 11.30
CA VAL A 244 -4.54 3.14 11.83
C VAL A 244 -3.90 3.07 13.21
N TYR A 245 -2.80 3.76 13.37
CA TYR A 245 -2.05 3.84 14.62
C TYR A 245 -2.19 5.24 15.19
N ARG A 246 -2.38 5.35 16.51
CA ARG A 246 -2.41 6.63 17.21
C ARG A 246 -1.57 6.54 18.47
N LYS A 247 -0.74 7.55 18.71
CA LYS A 247 0.02 7.68 19.96
C LYS A 247 -0.96 7.78 21.13
N THR A 248 -0.78 6.96 22.18
CA THR A 248 -1.58 6.97 23.42
C THR A 248 -0.95 7.84 24.47
#